data_b9f86f7702f1d229a4f2c58dbc05ea64
#
_entry.id   b9f86f7702f1d229a4f2c58dbc05ea64
#
_cell.length_a   1.000
_cell.length_b   1.000
_cell.length_c   1.000
_cell.angle_alpha   90.00
_cell.angle_beta   90.00
_cell.angle_gamma   90.00
#
_symmetry.space_group_name_H-M   'P 1'
#
loop_
_entity.id
_entity.type
_entity.pdbx_description
1 polymer ?
#
loop_
_entity_poly.entity_id
_entity_poly.type
_entity_poly.pdbx_seq_one_letter_code
_entity_poly.pdbx_strand_id
1 'polypeptide(L)'
;MNTLPNNFLGLPAKYSNYKTARFAVLPIPYDSTTSFQAGTREGPAAIIRASQQVELFDEELEAECHKAGVATLDPLMPNMAGPQAMHEDVFKTAKRIVRDGKFLFGLGGEHSITSGLVRAVMTKHKNLSVLQIDAHLEIGRAHV
;
A
#
# COMPACT_ATOMS: atom_id res chain seq x y z
N MET A 1 -10.45 10.56 -26.72
CA MET A 1 -9.19 9.89 -26.36
C MET A 1 -9.50 8.98 -25.16
N ASN A 2 -9.25 7.67 -25.26
CA ASN A 2 -9.32 6.78 -24.10
C ASN A 2 -8.06 7.02 -23.26
N THR A 3 -8.21 7.71 -22.14
CA THR A 3 -7.14 7.84 -21.14
C THR A 3 -7.17 6.60 -20.23
N LEU A 4 -5.99 6.03 -19.94
CA LEU A 4 -5.88 4.96 -18.96
C LEU A 4 -6.36 5.48 -17.58
N PRO A 5 -7.13 4.68 -16.81
CA PRO A 5 -7.50 5.04 -15.45
C PRO A 5 -6.26 5.28 -14.59
N ASN A 6 -6.27 6.31 -13.75
CA ASN A 6 -5.17 6.61 -12.82
C ASN A 6 -5.24 5.71 -11.58
N ASN A 7 -5.06 4.40 -11.80
CA ASN A 7 -5.00 3.39 -10.76
C ASN A 7 -3.84 2.42 -11.02
N PHE A 8 -3.53 1.57 -10.06
CA PHE A 8 -2.50 0.55 -10.20
C PHE A 8 -2.86 -0.41 -11.36
N LEU A 9 -1.92 -0.62 -12.27
CA LEU A 9 -2.05 -1.38 -13.51
C LEU A 9 -2.99 -0.75 -14.57
N GLY A 10 -3.51 0.46 -14.39
CA GLY A 10 -4.42 1.09 -15.35
C GLY A 10 -5.72 0.30 -15.59
N LEU A 11 -6.24 -0.39 -14.59
CA LEU A 11 -7.33 -1.35 -14.74
C LEU A 11 -8.68 -0.68 -14.99
N PRO A 12 -9.51 -1.24 -15.88
CA PRO A 12 -10.89 -0.80 -16.06
C PRO A 12 -11.74 -1.05 -14.80
N ALA A 13 -12.85 -0.33 -14.67
CA ALA A 13 -13.74 -0.39 -13.50
C ALA A 13 -14.18 -1.81 -13.12
N LYS A 14 -14.27 -2.72 -14.09
CA LYS A 14 -14.60 -4.13 -13.86
C LYS A 14 -13.63 -4.82 -12.88
N TYR A 15 -12.34 -4.45 -12.92
CA TYR A 15 -11.30 -5.06 -12.12
C TYR A 15 -10.72 -4.14 -11.03
N SER A 16 -11.14 -2.85 -11.00
CA SER A 16 -10.66 -1.88 -10.01
C SER A 16 -11.71 -1.43 -9.00
N ASN A 17 -12.91 -2.02 -9.02
CA ASN A 17 -13.96 -1.68 -8.07
C ASN A 17 -13.68 -2.28 -6.69
N TYR A 18 -13.60 -1.45 -5.66
CA TYR A 18 -13.32 -1.87 -4.28
C TYR A 18 -14.26 -2.96 -3.75
N LYS A 19 -15.54 -2.92 -4.09
CA LYS A 19 -16.52 -3.90 -3.60
C LYS A 19 -16.20 -5.33 -4.07
N THR A 20 -15.73 -5.47 -5.31
CA THR A 20 -15.48 -6.77 -5.95
C THR A 20 -14.00 -7.17 -5.97
N ALA A 21 -13.09 -6.22 -5.87
CA ALA A 21 -11.65 -6.48 -5.87
C ALA A 21 -11.21 -7.31 -4.67
N ARG A 22 -10.29 -8.25 -4.89
CA ARG A 22 -9.65 -9.03 -3.83
C ARG A 22 -8.52 -8.27 -3.15
N PHE A 23 -7.80 -7.43 -3.91
CA PHE A 23 -6.66 -6.64 -3.44
C PHE A 23 -7.04 -5.17 -3.30
N ALA A 24 -6.48 -4.51 -2.30
CA ALA A 24 -6.62 -3.07 -2.09
C ALA A 24 -5.25 -2.42 -1.94
N VAL A 25 -4.90 -1.55 -2.88
CA VAL A 25 -3.68 -0.74 -2.86
C VAL A 25 -3.98 0.54 -2.08
N LEU A 26 -3.25 0.76 -1.00
CA LEU A 26 -3.34 1.97 -0.19
C LEU A 26 -2.06 2.80 -0.36
N PRO A 27 -2.10 3.91 -1.11
CA PRO A 27 -0.98 4.84 -1.21
C PRO A 27 -0.83 5.65 0.09
N ILE A 28 0.39 5.72 0.62
CA ILE A 28 0.70 6.43 1.87
C ILE A 28 1.91 7.34 1.63
N PRO A 29 1.71 8.53 1.04
CA PRO A 29 2.78 9.45 0.65
C PRO A 29 3.31 10.24 1.85
N TYR A 30 3.90 9.55 2.82
CA TYR A 30 4.44 10.11 4.05
C TYR A 30 5.97 9.99 4.10
N ASP A 31 6.68 11.08 4.44
CA ASP A 31 8.14 11.12 4.57
C ASP A 31 8.62 12.23 5.53
N SER A 32 7.85 12.48 6.60
CA SER A 32 8.14 13.57 7.52
C SER A 32 9.22 13.23 8.57
N THR A 33 9.65 11.97 8.66
CA THR A 33 10.66 11.50 9.62
C THR A 33 11.87 10.83 8.95
N THR A 34 12.08 11.07 7.66
CA THR A 34 13.25 10.58 6.94
C THR A 34 14.54 11.22 7.47
N SER A 35 15.62 10.42 7.58
CA SER A 35 16.89 10.85 8.18
C SER A 35 17.82 11.60 7.21
N PHE A 36 17.64 11.45 5.89
CA PHE A 36 18.53 12.08 4.89
C PHE A 36 17.80 13.12 4.03
N GLN A 37 16.96 12.70 3.10
CA GLN A 37 16.23 13.59 2.21
C GLN A 37 14.75 13.21 2.14
N ALA A 38 13.87 14.22 2.15
CA ALA A 38 12.47 14.04 1.76
C ALA A 38 12.37 13.71 0.26
N GLY A 39 11.30 13.05 -0.14
CA GLY A 39 11.03 12.67 -1.53
C GLY A 39 10.42 11.29 -1.68
N THR A 40 10.56 10.41 -0.68
CA THR A 40 9.93 9.09 -0.71
C THR A 40 8.40 9.17 -0.77
N ARG A 41 7.80 10.30 -0.41
CA ARG A 41 6.36 10.58 -0.59
C ARG A 41 5.90 10.46 -2.03
N GLU A 42 6.79 10.65 -2.99
CA GLU A 42 6.47 10.52 -4.42
C GLU A 42 6.42 9.05 -4.90
N GLY A 43 6.94 8.13 -4.07
CA GLY A 43 7.02 6.70 -4.38
C GLY A 43 5.68 6.10 -4.80
N PRO A 44 4.60 6.24 -4.02
CA PRO A 44 3.30 5.67 -4.37
C PRO A 44 2.79 6.13 -5.74
N ALA A 45 2.86 7.42 -6.02
CA ALA A 45 2.42 7.98 -7.31
C ALA A 45 3.29 7.50 -8.48
N ALA A 46 4.61 7.41 -8.27
CA ALA A 46 5.55 6.92 -9.27
C ALA A 46 5.30 5.44 -9.60
N ILE A 47 5.09 4.59 -8.57
CA ILE A 47 4.80 3.17 -8.73
C ILE A 47 3.47 2.97 -9.46
N ILE A 48 2.40 3.67 -9.06
CA ILE A 48 1.09 3.57 -9.72
C ILE A 48 1.20 3.96 -11.19
N ARG A 49 1.93 5.03 -11.51
CA ARG A 49 2.13 5.47 -12.89
C ARG A 49 2.94 4.47 -13.70
N ALA A 50 4.03 3.95 -13.13
CA ALA A 50 4.87 2.96 -13.80
C ALA A 50 4.13 1.63 -14.02
N SER A 51 3.28 1.22 -13.08
CA SER A 51 2.51 -0.03 -13.18
C SER A 51 1.56 -0.07 -14.38
N GLN A 52 1.19 1.07 -14.93
CA GLN A 52 0.33 1.15 -16.12
C GLN A 52 1.03 0.69 -17.41
N GLN A 53 2.35 0.51 -17.37
CA GLN A 53 3.16 0.02 -18.50
C GLN A 53 3.51 -1.46 -18.40
N VAL A 54 3.10 -2.13 -17.32
CA VAL A 54 3.37 -3.55 -17.09
C VAL A 54 2.36 -4.39 -17.87
N GLU A 55 2.83 -5.47 -18.47
CA GLU A 55 1.97 -6.46 -19.09
C GLU A 55 1.11 -7.18 -18.05
N LEU A 56 -0.15 -7.43 -18.42
CA LEU A 56 -1.13 -7.99 -17.49
C LEU A 56 -1.19 -9.52 -17.50
N PHE A 57 -0.56 -10.14 -18.50
CA PHE A 57 -0.42 -11.60 -18.60
C PHE A 57 0.89 -12.04 -17.95
N ASP A 58 0.81 -12.99 -17.04
CA ASP A 58 1.96 -13.60 -16.39
C ASP A 58 2.32 -14.88 -17.16
N GLU A 59 3.50 -14.89 -17.78
CA GLU A 59 3.96 -16.00 -18.63
C GLU A 59 4.31 -17.26 -17.83
N GLU A 60 4.80 -17.11 -16.58
CA GLU A 60 5.15 -18.25 -15.74
C GLU A 60 3.91 -18.94 -15.18
N LEU A 61 2.89 -18.17 -14.81
CA LEU A 61 1.63 -18.69 -14.29
C LEU A 61 0.61 -18.96 -15.41
N GLU A 62 0.91 -18.56 -16.65
CA GLU A 62 0.01 -18.63 -17.81
C GLU A 62 -1.38 -18.02 -17.50
N ALA A 63 -1.40 -16.91 -16.77
CA ALA A 63 -2.62 -16.35 -16.20
C ALA A 63 -2.65 -14.81 -16.22
N GLU A 64 -3.86 -14.28 -16.21
CA GLU A 64 -4.12 -12.84 -16.04
C GLU A 64 -4.50 -12.53 -14.57
N CYS A 65 -3.51 -12.46 -13.69
CA CYS A 65 -3.69 -12.33 -12.23
C CYS A 65 -4.48 -11.08 -11.82
N HIS A 66 -4.44 -10.01 -12.63
CA HIS A 66 -5.21 -8.78 -12.40
C HIS A 66 -6.73 -9.02 -12.37
N LYS A 67 -7.23 -10.11 -12.96
CA LYS A 67 -8.66 -10.47 -12.96
C LYS A 67 -9.20 -10.81 -11.58
N ALA A 68 -8.34 -11.05 -10.59
CA ALA A 68 -8.73 -11.15 -9.19
C ALA A 68 -9.24 -9.82 -8.60
N GLY A 69 -9.01 -8.73 -9.33
CA GLY A 69 -9.41 -7.37 -8.97
C GLY A 69 -8.43 -6.69 -8.02
N VAL A 70 -8.00 -5.48 -8.41
CA VAL A 70 -7.08 -4.63 -7.65
C VAL A 70 -7.67 -3.23 -7.56
N ALA A 71 -8.18 -2.86 -6.42
CA ALA A 71 -8.69 -1.51 -6.17
C ALA A 71 -7.58 -0.61 -5.66
N THR A 72 -7.41 0.55 -6.27
CA THR A 72 -6.51 1.60 -5.78
C THR A 72 -7.34 2.62 -5.03
N LEU A 73 -6.98 2.83 -3.77
CA LEU A 73 -7.64 3.79 -2.90
C LEU A 73 -7.05 5.19 -3.09
N ASP A 74 -7.78 6.21 -2.64
CA ASP A 74 -7.25 7.55 -2.56
C ASP A 74 -6.03 7.58 -1.61
N PRO A 75 -5.00 8.36 -1.92
CA PRO A 75 -3.83 8.51 -1.06
C PRO A 75 -4.23 8.98 0.35
N LEU A 76 -3.65 8.33 1.35
CA LEU A 76 -3.81 8.76 2.73
C LEU A 76 -3.04 10.06 2.96
N MET A 77 -3.76 11.15 3.19
CA MET A 77 -3.14 12.46 3.38
C MET A 77 -2.26 12.47 4.64
N PRO A 78 -1.04 13.05 4.57
CA PRO A 78 -0.17 13.22 5.72
C PRO A 78 -0.84 13.96 6.86
N ASN A 79 -0.78 13.41 8.07
CA ASN A 79 -1.33 14.06 9.26
C ASN A 79 -0.29 15.03 9.85
N MET A 80 -0.63 16.32 9.86
CA MET A 80 0.27 17.38 10.31
C MET A 80 0.41 17.47 11.85
N ALA A 81 -0.37 16.68 12.60
CA ALA A 81 -0.24 16.60 14.06
C ALA A 81 0.97 15.74 14.53
N GLY A 82 1.73 15.19 13.59
CA GLY A 82 2.97 14.48 13.86
C GLY A 82 2.91 12.98 13.57
N PRO A 83 4.04 12.27 13.76
CA PRO A 83 4.19 10.87 13.36
C PRO A 83 3.19 9.93 14.03
N GLN A 84 2.93 10.10 15.34
CA GLN A 84 1.98 9.25 16.06
C GLN A 84 0.57 9.35 15.48
N ALA A 85 0.13 10.57 15.15
CA ALA A 85 -1.17 10.80 14.54
C ALA A 85 -1.24 10.15 13.15
N MET A 86 -0.18 10.28 12.36
CA MET A 86 -0.09 9.64 11.05
C MET A 86 -0.15 8.12 11.14
N HIS A 87 0.62 7.50 12.06
CA HIS A 87 0.59 6.05 12.28
C HIS A 87 -0.79 5.55 12.70
N GLU A 88 -1.50 6.32 13.51
CA GLU A 88 -2.87 5.99 13.90
C GLU A 88 -3.85 6.08 12.74
N ASP A 89 -3.69 7.04 11.83
CA ASP A 89 -4.51 7.15 10.63
C ASP A 89 -4.23 6.00 9.64
N VAL A 90 -2.95 5.61 9.49
CA VAL A 90 -2.56 4.42 8.74
C VAL A 90 -3.24 3.18 9.33
N PHE A 91 -3.13 3.00 10.66
CA PHE A 91 -3.75 1.87 11.36
C PHE A 91 -5.27 1.82 11.14
N LYS A 92 -5.98 2.93 11.35
CA LYS A 92 -7.45 2.99 11.20
C LYS A 92 -7.88 2.66 9.78
N THR A 93 -7.19 3.21 8.79
CA THR A 93 -7.51 2.99 7.37
C THR A 93 -7.22 1.55 6.97
N ALA A 94 -6.03 1.04 7.30
CA ALA A 94 -5.63 -0.33 7.02
C ALA A 94 -6.54 -1.36 7.72
N LYS A 95 -6.91 -1.13 8.99
CA LYS A 95 -7.82 -1.98 9.74
C LYS A 95 -9.18 -2.12 9.07
N ARG A 96 -9.71 -1.05 8.49
CA ARG A 96 -10.97 -1.12 7.71
C ARG A 96 -10.83 -2.02 6.50
N ILE A 97 -9.74 -1.90 5.74
CA ILE A 97 -9.45 -2.71 4.56
C ILE A 97 -9.34 -4.20 4.94
N VAL A 98 -8.61 -4.51 6.01
CA VAL A 98 -8.43 -5.87 6.53
C VAL A 98 -9.77 -6.46 7.03
N ARG A 99 -10.59 -5.65 7.72
CA ARG A 99 -11.94 -6.05 8.16
C ARG A 99 -12.84 -6.37 6.97
N ASP A 100 -12.75 -5.61 5.89
CA ASP A 100 -13.52 -5.83 4.66
C ASP A 100 -13.02 -7.06 3.86
N GLY A 101 -12.08 -7.82 4.40
CA GLY A 101 -11.57 -9.07 3.83
C GLY A 101 -10.65 -8.90 2.65
N LYS A 102 -10.16 -7.69 2.40
CA LYS A 102 -9.23 -7.42 1.30
C LYS A 102 -7.80 -7.81 1.67
N PHE A 103 -7.02 -8.21 0.67
CA PHE A 103 -5.58 -8.27 0.81
C PHE A 103 -5.03 -6.84 0.72
N LEU A 104 -4.45 -6.37 1.82
CA LEU A 104 -3.91 -5.01 1.91
C LEU A 104 -2.52 -4.95 1.26
N PHE A 105 -2.34 -4.00 0.36
CA PHE A 105 -1.07 -3.66 -0.27
C PHE A 105 -0.75 -2.19 -0.01
N GLY A 106 0.13 -1.90 0.94
CA GLY A 106 0.55 -0.54 1.26
C GLY A 106 1.69 -0.07 0.34
N LEU A 107 1.52 1.08 -0.32
CA LEU A 107 2.59 1.75 -1.05
C LEU A 107 3.09 2.95 -0.23
N GLY A 108 4.27 2.85 0.34
CA GLY A 108 4.91 3.92 1.08
C GLY A 108 5.70 4.85 0.18
N GLY A 109 6.08 5.82 0.72
CA GLY A 109 6.74 6.74 1.56
C GLY A 109 7.85 6.09 2.43
N GLU A 110 7.99 6.61 3.59
CA GLU A 110 9.01 6.15 4.51
C GLU A 110 8.62 4.85 5.23
N HIS A 111 9.61 4.17 5.78
CA HIS A 111 9.45 2.86 6.42
C HIS A 111 8.55 2.88 7.68
N SER A 112 8.48 3.99 8.41
CA SER A 112 7.72 4.08 9.67
C SER A 112 6.23 3.74 9.54
N ILE A 113 5.64 3.91 8.35
CA ILE A 113 4.24 3.55 8.09
C ILE A 113 3.95 2.06 8.29
N THR A 114 4.96 1.19 8.18
CA THR A 114 4.83 -0.26 8.31
C THR A 114 4.22 -0.66 9.65
N SER A 115 4.52 0.06 10.72
CA SER A 115 3.99 -0.22 12.06
C SER A 115 2.45 -0.15 12.09
N GLY A 116 1.86 0.85 11.45
CA GLY A 116 0.40 1.00 11.33
C GLY A 116 -0.25 -0.12 10.52
N LEU A 117 0.41 -0.53 9.42
CA LEU A 117 -0.05 -1.62 8.56
C LEU A 117 -0.02 -2.97 9.28
N VAL A 118 1.10 -3.29 9.95
CA VAL A 118 1.26 -4.54 10.71
C VAL A 118 0.24 -4.61 11.85
N ARG A 119 0.09 -3.54 12.64
CA ARG A 119 -0.93 -3.46 13.69
C ARG A 119 -2.34 -3.74 13.16
N ALA A 120 -2.67 -3.23 11.99
CA ALA A 120 -3.96 -3.46 11.37
C ALA A 120 -4.19 -4.95 11.03
N VAL A 121 -3.19 -5.60 10.44
CA VAL A 121 -3.25 -7.03 10.10
C VAL A 121 -3.36 -7.90 11.36
N MET A 122 -2.66 -7.54 12.44
CA MET A 122 -2.72 -8.22 13.74
C MET A 122 -4.13 -8.20 14.37
N THR A 123 -5.00 -7.27 13.99
CA THR A 123 -6.39 -7.28 14.49
C THR A 123 -7.19 -8.50 14.02
N LYS A 124 -6.78 -9.12 12.92
CA LYS A 124 -7.43 -10.30 12.32
C LYS A 124 -6.59 -11.57 12.48
N HIS A 125 -5.27 -11.46 12.47
CA HIS A 125 -4.34 -12.58 12.48
C HIS A 125 -3.49 -12.52 13.76
N LYS A 126 -3.73 -13.43 14.71
CA LYS A 126 -3.03 -13.44 16.01
C LYS A 126 -1.58 -13.95 15.92
N ASN A 127 -1.34 -14.87 15.01
CA ASN A 127 -0.02 -15.48 14.79
C ASN A 127 0.57 -14.93 13.49
N LEU A 128 1.11 -13.71 13.54
CA LEU A 128 1.71 -13.04 12.39
C LEU A 128 3.23 -13.14 12.47
N SER A 129 3.86 -13.58 11.38
CA SER A 129 5.29 -13.42 11.16
C SER A 129 5.52 -12.28 10.19
N VAL A 130 6.56 -11.48 10.41
CA VAL A 130 6.95 -10.38 9.53
C VAL A 130 8.27 -10.73 8.90
N LEU A 131 8.32 -10.74 7.56
CA LEU A 131 9.55 -10.81 6.80
C LEU A 131 9.91 -9.40 6.33
N GLN A 132 11.07 -8.90 6.75
CA GLN A 132 11.61 -7.62 6.31
C GLN A 132 12.72 -7.86 5.29
N ILE A 133 12.64 -7.19 4.14
CA ILE A 133 13.67 -7.18 3.10
C ILE A 133 14.17 -5.74 3.03
N ASP A 134 15.29 -5.48 3.71
CA ASP A 134 15.82 -4.13 3.95
C ASP A 134 17.35 -4.17 3.95
N ALA A 135 18.00 -3.05 3.62
CA ALA A 135 19.44 -2.87 3.70
C ALA A 135 19.94 -2.63 5.13
N HIS A 136 19.06 -2.26 6.05
CA HIS A 136 19.38 -1.96 7.44
C HIS A 136 18.98 -3.12 8.36
N LEU A 137 19.82 -3.39 9.35
CA LEU A 137 19.50 -4.31 10.45
C LEU A 137 18.63 -3.56 11.47
N GLU A 138 17.33 -3.60 11.28
CA GLU A 138 16.34 -3.02 12.18
C GLU A 138 16.17 -3.93 13.41
N ILE A 139 17.08 -3.84 14.39
CA ILE A 139 17.00 -4.67 15.58
C ILE A 139 16.08 -4.03 16.62
N GLY A 140 14.82 -4.41 16.60
CA GLY A 140 13.91 -4.39 17.76
C GLY A 140 13.49 -3.02 18.31
N ARG A 141 14.03 -1.91 17.85
CA ARG A 141 13.68 -0.55 18.26
C ARG A 141 13.62 0.45 17.12
N ALA A 142 13.82 0.00 15.91
CA ALA A 142 13.65 0.85 14.76
C ALA A 142 12.17 1.23 14.66
N HIS A 143 11.89 2.47 14.89
CA HIS A 143 10.61 3.10 14.57
C HIS A 143 9.38 2.61 15.35
N VAL A 144 9.52 2.43 16.67
CA VAL A 144 8.37 2.37 17.57
C VAL A 144 7.99 3.77 18.01
#